data_87ada640e91438fe081abaebd7ad4693
#
_entry.id   87ada640e91438fe081abaebd7ad4693
#
_cell.length_a   1.000
_cell.length_b   1.000
_cell.length_c   1.000
_cell.angle_alpha   90.00
_cell.angle_beta   90.00
_cell.angle_gamma   90.00
#
_symmetry.space_group_name_H-M   'P 1'
#
loop_
_entity.id
_entity.type
_entity.pdbx_description
1 polymer ?
#
loop_
_entity_poly.entity_id
_entity_poly.type
_entity_poly.pdbx_seq_one_letter_code
_entity_poly.pdbx_strand_id
1 'polypeptide(L)'
;MESSQEWSGGLETLCGQAYGAQQYHKLGNYTYSAIISLALVCVPIGVLWIFMDKLLILIGQDPLISLEARKYSVWLIPGPFGCAVLKPAVRYLQTQSLILPLLISSFIVLCFHVPICWILIFKLELGDIGAAVAFCLSNWHNVILLGLYVKYSSACEATRMKFSKETFLVIGEFFRFAVPAAVMVW
;
A
#
# COMPACT_ATOMS: atom_id res chain seq x y z
N MET A 1 5.11 9.10 3.99
CA MET A 1 3.75 8.73 3.54
C MET A 1 3.42 9.35 2.18
N GLU A 2 3.96 10.50 1.84
CA GLU A 2 3.82 11.19 0.54
C GLU A 2 4.48 10.45 -0.62
N SER A 3 5.69 9.94 -0.46
CA SER A 3 6.42 9.23 -1.53
C SER A 3 5.64 8.08 -2.20
N SER A 4 4.77 7.39 -1.45
CA SER A 4 3.94 6.32 -2.02
C SER A 4 2.75 6.83 -2.85
N GLN A 5 2.39 8.10 -2.71
CA GLN A 5 1.37 8.76 -3.53
C GLN A 5 1.92 9.12 -4.91
N GLU A 6 3.17 9.51 -4.97
CA GLU A 6 3.89 9.92 -6.18
C GLU A 6 4.14 8.74 -7.14
N TRP A 7 4.56 7.59 -6.59
CA TRP A 7 4.68 6.34 -7.35
C TRP A 7 3.34 5.87 -7.94
N SER A 8 2.22 6.26 -7.30
CA SER A 8 0.89 5.92 -7.80
C SER A 8 0.48 6.76 -9.02
N GLY A 9 1.01 7.97 -9.20
CA GLY A 9 0.75 8.82 -10.38
C GLY A 9 1.34 8.24 -11.66
N GLY A 10 2.59 7.74 -11.60
CA GLY A 10 3.21 7.05 -12.74
C GLY A 10 2.45 5.76 -13.12
N LEU A 11 1.95 5.02 -12.14
CA LEU A 11 1.11 3.85 -12.38
C LEU A 11 -0.24 4.23 -13.00
N GLU A 12 -0.85 5.32 -12.56
CA GLU A 12 -2.13 5.80 -13.08
C GLU A 12 -2.05 6.14 -14.57
N THR A 13 -0.99 6.84 -14.99
CA THR A 13 -0.78 7.16 -16.40
C THR A 13 -0.53 5.93 -17.26
N LEU A 14 0.32 5.00 -16.82
CA LEU A 14 0.60 3.76 -17.54
C LEU A 14 -0.63 2.83 -17.61
N CYS A 15 -1.35 2.68 -16.49
CA CYS A 15 -2.57 1.89 -16.46
C CYS A 15 -3.68 2.54 -17.29
N GLY A 16 -3.83 3.88 -17.25
CA GLY A 16 -4.80 4.60 -18.06
C GLY A 16 -4.54 4.45 -19.56
N GLN A 17 -3.28 4.57 -19.97
CA GLN A 17 -2.88 4.36 -21.38
C GLN A 17 -3.12 2.91 -21.82
N ALA A 18 -2.75 1.92 -21.00
CA ALA A 18 -2.96 0.51 -21.32
C ALA A 18 -4.45 0.15 -21.40
N TYR A 19 -5.27 0.69 -20.51
CA TYR A 19 -6.71 0.48 -20.53
C TYR A 19 -7.38 1.16 -21.72
N GLY A 20 -7.04 2.43 -22.02
CA GLY A 20 -7.53 3.15 -23.19
C GLY A 20 -7.15 2.51 -24.54
N ALA A 21 -5.97 1.87 -24.60
CA ALA A 21 -5.51 1.10 -25.74
C ALA A 21 -6.07 -0.33 -25.78
N GLN A 22 -6.97 -0.71 -24.87
CA GLN A 22 -7.54 -2.07 -24.72
C GLN A 22 -6.49 -3.17 -24.50
N GLN A 23 -5.28 -2.82 -24.04
CA GLN A 23 -4.20 -3.74 -23.75
C GLN A 23 -4.27 -4.25 -22.31
N TYR A 24 -5.36 -4.95 -21.98
CA TYR A 24 -5.67 -5.43 -20.63
C TYR A 24 -4.56 -6.29 -20.02
N HIS A 25 -3.82 -7.02 -20.86
CA HIS A 25 -2.66 -7.82 -20.43
C HIS A 25 -1.59 -6.94 -19.77
N LYS A 26 -1.29 -5.77 -20.36
CA LYS A 26 -0.28 -4.86 -19.80
C LYS A 26 -0.74 -4.23 -18.49
N LEU A 27 -2.03 -3.96 -18.33
CA LEU A 27 -2.60 -3.40 -17.11
C LEU A 27 -2.29 -4.28 -15.88
N GLY A 28 -2.51 -5.59 -15.99
CA GLY A 28 -2.18 -6.54 -14.93
C GLY A 28 -0.67 -6.58 -14.63
N ASN A 29 0.17 -6.64 -15.66
CA ASN A 29 1.63 -6.68 -15.49
C ASN A 29 2.16 -5.41 -14.82
N TYR A 30 1.68 -4.22 -15.17
CA TYR A 30 2.05 -2.96 -14.52
C TYR A 30 1.62 -2.92 -13.05
N THR A 31 0.42 -3.43 -12.72
CA THR A 31 -0.06 -3.49 -11.34
C THR A 31 0.81 -4.42 -10.48
N TYR A 32 1.16 -5.62 -10.98
CA TYR A 32 2.05 -6.52 -10.27
C TYR A 32 3.47 -5.96 -10.14
N SER A 33 4.02 -5.33 -11.18
CA SER A 33 5.33 -4.67 -11.13
C SER A 33 5.34 -3.57 -10.07
N ALA A 34 4.27 -2.78 -9.97
CA ALA A 34 4.13 -1.74 -8.95
C ALA A 34 4.09 -2.33 -7.54
N ILE A 35 3.33 -3.42 -7.31
CA ILE A 35 3.28 -4.10 -6.02
C ILE A 35 4.68 -4.57 -5.60
N ILE A 36 5.40 -5.25 -6.49
CA ILE A 36 6.75 -5.77 -6.22
C ILE A 36 7.72 -4.62 -5.93
N SER A 37 7.68 -3.55 -6.73
CA SER A 37 8.56 -2.40 -6.58
C SER A 37 8.31 -1.67 -5.25
N LEU A 38 7.04 -1.44 -4.89
CA LEU A 38 6.68 -0.82 -3.61
C LEU A 38 7.04 -1.72 -2.43
N ALA A 39 6.82 -3.03 -2.52
CA ALA A 39 7.23 -3.97 -1.49
C ALA A 39 8.75 -3.96 -1.29
N LEU A 40 9.53 -3.88 -2.37
CA LEU A 40 10.98 -3.78 -2.30
C LEU A 40 11.44 -2.49 -1.58
N VAL A 41 10.78 -1.36 -1.84
CA VAL A 41 11.04 -0.08 -1.15
C VAL A 41 10.65 -0.14 0.33
N CYS A 42 9.63 -0.91 0.70
CA CYS A 42 9.23 -1.06 2.10
C CYS A 42 10.29 -1.80 2.94
N VAL A 43 11.14 -2.64 2.34
CA VAL A 43 12.20 -3.38 3.08
C VAL A 43 13.20 -2.42 3.75
N PRO A 44 13.89 -1.51 3.04
CA PRO A 44 14.82 -0.58 3.68
C PRO A 44 14.11 0.36 4.69
N ILE A 45 12.88 0.77 4.43
CA ILE A 45 12.09 1.58 5.37
C ILE A 45 11.82 0.78 6.65
N GLY A 46 11.45 -0.49 6.54
CA GLY A 46 11.25 -1.37 7.69
C GLY A 46 12.53 -1.55 8.52
N VAL A 47 13.68 -1.70 7.85
CA VAL A 47 14.98 -1.76 8.52
C VAL A 47 15.28 -0.46 9.28
N LEU A 48 15.03 0.71 8.67
CA LEU A 48 15.19 2.01 9.35
C LEU A 48 14.29 2.12 10.58
N TRP A 49 13.06 1.61 10.52
CA TRP A 49 12.13 1.65 11.64
C TRP A 49 12.54 0.75 12.81
N ILE A 50 13.23 -0.35 12.56
CA ILE A 50 13.81 -1.19 13.62
C ILE A 50 14.88 -0.44 14.41
N PHE A 51 15.64 0.44 13.74
CA PHE A 51 16.71 1.25 14.34
C PHE A 51 16.26 2.68 14.67
N MET A 52 14.95 2.94 14.76
CA MET A 52 14.39 4.27 14.97
C MET A 52 14.88 4.92 16.27
N ASP A 53 15.07 4.13 17.33
CA ASP A 53 15.61 4.62 18.61
C ASP A 53 17.01 5.26 18.46
N LYS A 54 17.91 4.57 17.74
CA LYS A 54 19.27 5.06 17.51
C LYS A 54 19.31 6.31 16.64
N LEU A 55 18.43 6.34 15.60
CA LEU A 55 18.30 7.51 14.73
C LEU A 55 17.80 8.74 15.49
N LEU A 56 16.78 8.56 16.35
CA LEU A 56 16.22 9.66 17.13
C LEU A 56 17.22 10.19 18.18
N ILE A 57 17.95 9.30 18.87
CA ILE A 57 19.00 9.70 19.82
C ILE A 57 20.14 10.46 19.11
N LEU A 58 20.51 10.03 17.90
CA LEU A 58 21.54 10.72 17.09
C LEU A 58 21.13 12.16 16.73
N ILE A 59 19.83 12.42 16.55
CA ILE A 59 19.28 13.76 16.27
C ILE A 59 19.09 14.58 17.54
N GLY A 60 19.34 13.99 18.73
CA GLY A 60 19.28 14.68 20.03
C GLY A 60 17.92 14.57 20.75
N GLN A 61 17.10 13.59 20.38
CA GLN A 61 15.85 13.31 21.09
C GLN A 61 16.09 12.57 22.41
N ASP A 62 15.15 12.74 23.33
CA ASP A 62 15.16 12.06 24.63
C ASP A 62 15.14 10.53 24.45
N PRO A 63 16.00 9.78 25.17
CA PRO A 63 16.07 8.32 25.06
C PRO A 63 14.76 7.60 25.37
N LEU A 64 13.95 8.12 26.31
CA LEU A 64 12.65 7.52 26.66
C LEU A 64 11.65 7.65 25.51
N ILE A 65 11.57 8.84 24.91
CA ILE A 65 10.71 9.11 23.75
C ILE A 65 11.15 8.26 22.56
N SER A 66 12.47 8.15 22.35
CA SER A 66 13.04 7.36 21.26
C SER A 66 12.70 5.87 21.38
N LEU A 67 12.67 5.33 22.60
CA LEU A 67 12.31 3.93 22.87
C LEU A 67 10.83 3.67 22.59
N GLU A 68 9.94 4.56 23.01
CA GLU A 68 8.50 4.43 22.72
C GLU A 68 8.21 4.55 21.22
N ALA A 69 8.85 5.51 20.53
CA ALA A 69 8.75 5.66 19.10
C ALA A 69 9.20 4.40 18.33
N ARG A 70 10.28 3.75 18.80
CA ARG A 70 10.72 2.47 18.22
C ARG A 70 9.67 1.38 18.41
N LYS A 71 9.11 1.22 19.61
CA LYS A 71 8.07 0.22 19.88
C LYS A 71 6.89 0.40 18.91
N TYR A 72 6.38 1.63 18.80
CA TYR A 72 5.32 1.97 17.85
C TYR A 72 5.69 1.63 16.41
N SER A 73 6.88 2.04 15.95
CA SER A 73 7.36 1.85 14.59
C SER A 73 7.51 0.37 14.22
N VAL A 74 8.00 -0.47 15.13
CA VAL A 74 8.15 -1.91 14.90
C VAL A 74 6.78 -2.58 14.67
N TRP A 75 5.78 -2.24 15.47
CA TRP A 75 4.43 -2.77 15.30
C TRP A 75 3.73 -2.23 14.05
N LEU A 76 4.19 -1.09 13.55
CA LEU A 76 3.67 -0.49 12.32
C LEU A 76 4.30 -1.08 11.03
N ILE A 77 5.41 -1.84 11.10
CA ILE A 77 6.11 -2.42 9.94
C ILE A 77 5.19 -3.16 8.96
N PRO A 78 4.20 -4.00 9.39
CA PRO A 78 3.30 -4.67 8.46
C PRO A 78 2.40 -3.71 7.66
N GLY A 79 2.20 -2.48 8.14
CA GLY A 79 1.35 -1.47 7.50
C GLY A 79 1.80 -1.06 6.10
N PRO A 80 3.06 -0.61 5.90
CA PRO A 80 3.61 -0.28 4.58
C PRO A 80 3.50 -1.41 3.56
N PHE A 81 3.70 -2.67 3.96
CA PHE A 81 3.52 -3.82 3.06
C PHE A 81 2.05 -3.96 2.63
N GLY A 82 1.10 -3.77 3.55
CA GLY A 82 -0.33 -3.70 3.20
C GLY A 82 -0.62 -2.56 2.22
N CYS A 83 -0.06 -1.37 2.46
CA CYS A 83 -0.18 -0.22 1.57
C CYS A 83 0.46 -0.46 0.20
N ALA A 84 1.58 -1.19 0.13
CA ALA A 84 2.26 -1.53 -1.12
C ALA A 84 1.39 -2.39 -2.05
N VAL A 85 0.50 -3.22 -1.49
CA VAL A 85 -0.49 -3.99 -2.24
C VAL A 85 -1.75 -3.17 -2.50
N LEU A 86 -2.24 -2.45 -1.47
CA LEU A 86 -3.51 -1.73 -1.52
C LEU A 86 -3.52 -0.62 -2.57
N LYS A 87 -2.47 0.22 -2.61
CA LYS A 87 -2.42 1.38 -3.51
C LYS A 87 -2.47 1.01 -5.00
N PRO A 88 -1.64 0.07 -5.51
CA PRO A 88 -1.77 -0.38 -6.89
C PRO A 88 -3.12 -1.04 -7.18
N ALA A 89 -3.70 -1.80 -6.22
CA ALA A 89 -5.02 -2.40 -6.40
C ALA A 89 -6.14 -1.35 -6.52
N VAL A 90 -6.08 -0.29 -5.71
CA VAL A 90 -7.01 0.85 -5.82
C VAL A 90 -6.87 1.53 -7.19
N ARG A 91 -5.64 1.81 -7.65
CA ARG A 91 -5.41 2.43 -8.97
C ARG A 91 -5.87 1.53 -10.12
N TYR A 92 -5.63 0.24 -10.03
CA TYR A 92 -6.13 -0.75 -10.98
C TYR A 92 -7.66 -0.70 -11.13
N LEU A 93 -8.41 -0.60 -10.03
CA LEU A 93 -9.87 -0.47 -10.07
C LEU A 93 -10.33 0.92 -10.54
N GLN A 94 -9.63 1.99 -10.16
CA GLN A 94 -9.93 3.35 -10.60
C GLN A 94 -9.77 3.52 -12.11
N THR A 95 -8.73 2.95 -12.72
CA THR A 95 -8.53 3.02 -14.19
C THR A 95 -9.63 2.30 -14.96
N GLN A 96 -10.30 1.33 -14.34
CA GLN A 96 -11.46 0.64 -14.90
C GLN A 96 -12.79 1.33 -14.60
N SER A 97 -12.76 2.54 -13.97
CA SER A 97 -13.96 3.27 -13.53
C SER A 97 -14.82 2.52 -12.50
N LEU A 98 -14.23 1.53 -11.81
CA LEU A 98 -14.90 0.73 -10.78
C LEU A 98 -14.81 1.43 -9.42
N ILE A 99 -15.53 2.56 -9.28
CA ILE A 99 -15.49 3.39 -8.06
C ILE A 99 -16.37 2.82 -6.94
N LEU A 100 -17.53 2.23 -7.28
CA LEU A 100 -18.46 1.69 -6.29
C LEU A 100 -17.85 0.63 -5.35
N PRO A 101 -17.11 -0.39 -5.86
CA PRO A 101 -16.46 -1.35 -4.95
C PRO A 101 -15.43 -0.71 -4.03
N LEU A 102 -14.74 0.33 -4.47
CA LEU A 102 -13.80 1.08 -3.64
C LEU A 102 -14.51 1.80 -2.49
N LEU A 103 -15.64 2.46 -2.77
CA LEU A 103 -16.45 3.13 -1.75
C LEU A 103 -17.00 2.12 -0.73
N ILE A 104 -17.56 1.01 -1.20
CA ILE A 104 -18.13 -0.03 -0.35
C ILE A 104 -17.04 -0.64 0.55
N SER A 105 -15.89 -1.01 -0.01
CA SER A 105 -14.79 -1.59 0.75
C SER A 105 -14.26 -0.62 1.82
N SER A 106 -14.09 0.66 1.47
CA SER A 106 -13.64 1.69 2.40
C SER A 106 -14.63 1.91 3.54
N PHE A 107 -15.94 1.89 3.23
CA PHE A 107 -16.98 2.02 4.25
C PHE A 107 -17.01 0.81 5.21
N ILE A 108 -16.91 -0.40 4.68
CA ILE A 108 -16.83 -1.62 5.49
C ILE A 108 -15.60 -1.56 6.40
N VAL A 109 -14.43 -1.22 5.85
CA VAL A 109 -13.18 -1.11 6.63
C VAL A 109 -13.30 -0.07 7.73
N LEU A 110 -13.93 1.09 7.46
CA LEU A 110 -14.16 2.13 8.46
C LEU A 110 -15.05 1.62 9.60
N CYS A 111 -16.14 0.91 9.28
CA CYS A 111 -17.04 0.33 10.27
C CYS A 111 -16.35 -0.68 11.20
N PHE A 112 -15.38 -1.45 10.68
CA PHE A 112 -14.58 -2.38 11.49
C PHE A 112 -13.41 -1.69 12.20
N HIS A 113 -12.80 -0.67 11.59
CA HIS A 113 -11.65 0.04 12.15
C HIS A 113 -11.96 0.71 13.49
N VAL A 114 -13.11 1.40 13.57
CA VAL A 114 -13.51 2.12 14.79
C VAL A 114 -13.63 1.20 16.01
N PRO A 115 -14.39 0.08 15.98
CA PRO A 115 -14.46 -0.82 17.12
C PRO A 115 -13.14 -1.54 17.41
N ILE A 116 -12.36 -1.89 16.38
CA ILE A 116 -11.03 -2.50 16.56
C ILE A 116 -10.10 -1.53 17.31
N CYS A 117 -10.03 -0.25 16.91
CA CYS A 117 -9.27 0.77 17.60
C CYS A 117 -9.72 0.90 19.05
N TRP A 118 -11.02 0.97 19.29
CA TRP A 118 -11.56 1.11 20.65
C TRP A 118 -11.18 -0.08 21.53
N ILE A 119 -11.30 -1.29 21.04
CA ILE A 119 -10.93 -2.51 21.78
C ILE A 119 -9.43 -2.55 22.08
N LEU A 120 -8.58 -2.29 21.07
CA LEU A 120 -7.13 -2.40 21.21
C LEU A 120 -6.55 -1.29 22.11
N ILE A 121 -7.06 -0.08 22.00
CA ILE A 121 -6.52 1.06 22.75
C ILE A 121 -7.05 1.07 24.18
N PHE A 122 -8.37 0.94 24.37
CA PHE A 122 -9.01 1.16 25.67
C PHE A 122 -9.27 -0.13 26.44
N LYS A 123 -9.68 -1.21 25.80
CA LYS A 123 -10.03 -2.45 26.50
C LYS A 123 -8.83 -3.36 26.76
N LEU A 124 -7.87 -3.40 25.82
CA LEU A 124 -6.61 -4.13 25.97
C LEU A 124 -5.46 -3.24 26.49
N GLU A 125 -5.73 -1.94 26.73
CA GLU A 125 -4.78 -0.96 27.27
C GLU A 125 -3.42 -0.92 26.53
N LEU A 126 -3.42 -1.25 25.23
CA LEU A 126 -2.21 -1.27 24.40
C LEU A 126 -1.74 0.13 23.99
N GLY A 127 -2.53 1.19 24.25
CA GLY A 127 -2.18 2.56 23.93
C GLY A 127 -1.78 2.74 22.45
N ASP A 128 -0.60 3.32 22.22
CA ASP A 128 -0.09 3.63 20.88
C ASP A 128 0.17 2.36 20.04
N ILE A 129 0.62 1.28 20.67
CA ILE A 129 0.81 -0.01 20.00
C ILE A 129 -0.52 -0.53 19.46
N GLY A 130 -1.61 -0.38 20.23
CA GLY A 130 -2.95 -0.73 19.80
C GLY A 130 -3.38 0.02 18.55
N ALA A 131 -3.06 1.32 18.46
CA ALA A 131 -3.32 2.13 17.27
C ALA A 131 -2.54 1.63 16.04
N ALA A 132 -1.25 1.30 16.19
CA ALA A 132 -0.42 0.75 15.12
C ALA A 132 -0.97 -0.57 14.59
N VAL A 133 -1.35 -1.49 15.49
CA VAL A 133 -1.94 -2.78 15.13
C VAL A 133 -3.29 -2.61 14.44
N ALA A 134 -4.16 -1.73 14.94
CA ALA A 134 -5.45 -1.43 14.32
C ALA A 134 -5.29 -0.92 12.89
N PHE A 135 -4.33 -0.01 12.66
CA PHE A 135 -4.01 0.51 11.34
C PHE A 135 -3.55 -0.61 10.38
N CYS A 136 -2.64 -1.48 10.82
CA CYS A 136 -2.16 -2.61 10.03
C CYS A 136 -3.31 -3.57 9.68
N LEU A 137 -4.14 -3.95 10.66
CA LEU A 137 -5.30 -4.83 10.45
C LEU A 137 -6.27 -4.23 9.43
N SER A 138 -6.56 -2.94 9.51
CA SER A 138 -7.47 -2.26 8.58
C SER A 138 -6.94 -2.23 7.14
N ASN A 139 -5.64 -1.99 6.97
CA ASN A 139 -5.02 -2.05 5.64
C ASN A 139 -5.09 -3.45 5.04
N TRP A 140 -4.74 -4.48 5.81
CA TRP A 140 -4.82 -5.86 5.35
C TRP A 140 -6.26 -6.31 5.09
N HIS A 141 -7.22 -5.88 5.91
CA HIS A 141 -8.64 -6.14 5.69
C HIS A 141 -9.09 -5.54 4.35
N ASN A 142 -8.71 -4.31 4.05
CA ASN A 142 -9.02 -3.66 2.76
C ASN A 142 -8.37 -4.40 1.58
N VAL A 143 -7.11 -4.82 1.72
CA VAL A 143 -6.42 -5.66 0.70
C VAL A 143 -7.19 -6.94 0.41
N ILE A 144 -7.65 -7.63 1.47
CA ILE A 144 -8.43 -8.87 1.32
C ILE A 144 -9.75 -8.59 0.62
N LEU A 145 -10.50 -7.57 1.03
CA LEU A 145 -11.79 -7.21 0.41
C LEU A 145 -11.64 -6.89 -1.08
N LEU A 146 -10.69 -6.02 -1.43
CA LEU A 146 -10.45 -5.67 -2.83
C LEU A 146 -9.89 -6.85 -3.64
N GLY A 147 -9.00 -7.66 -3.04
CA GLY A 147 -8.48 -8.87 -3.68
C GLY A 147 -9.57 -9.90 -3.97
N LEU A 148 -10.50 -10.11 -3.03
CA LEU A 148 -11.67 -10.97 -3.25
C LEU A 148 -12.59 -10.39 -4.33
N TYR A 149 -12.82 -9.08 -4.32
CA TYR A 149 -13.60 -8.43 -5.36
C TYR A 149 -12.97 -8.65 -6.74
N VAL A 150 -11.69 -8.38 -6.93
CA VAL A 150 -10.98 -8.60 -8.21
C VAL A 150 -11.03 -10.08 -8.63
N LYS A 151 -10.96 -11.00 -7.67
CA LYS A 151 -11.00 -12.44 -7.94
C LYS A 151 -12.37 -12.92 -8.43
N TYR A 152 -13.46 -12.43 -7.84
CA TYR A 152 -14.80 -12.96 -8.08
C TYR A 152 -15.65 -12.09 -9.01
N SER A 153 -15.28 -10.82 -9.22
CA SER A 153 -16.04 -9.91 -10.08
C SER A 153 -15.89 -10.25 -11.56
N SER A 154 -17.01 -10.34 -12.26
CA SER A 154 -17.03 -10.46 -13.72
C SER A 154 -16.52 -9.21 -14.43
N ALA A 155 -16.63 -8.04 -13.79
CA ALA A 155 -16.10 -6.78 -14.34
C ALA A 155 -14.57 -6.79 -14.50
N CYS A 156 -13.85 -7.57 -13.69
CA CYS A 156 -12.40 -7.71 -13.75
C CYS A 156 -11.94 -8.95 -14.54
N GLU A 157 -12.85 -9.70 -15.15
CA GLU A 157 -12.52 -10.97 -15.82
C GLU A 157 -11.55 -10.78 -16.99
N ALA A 158 -11.77 -9.78 -17.82
CA ALA A 158 -10.93 -9.46 -18.98
C ALA A 158 -9.54 -8.91 -18.59
N THR A 159 -9.44 -8.25 -17.45
CA THR A 159 -8.23 -7.60 -16.95
C THR A 159 -7.48 -8.42 -15.90
N ARG A 160 -8.12 -9.49 -15.38
CA ARG A 160 -7.56 -10.40 -14.38
C ARG A 160 -6.52 -11.30 -14.99
N MET A 161 -5.27 -10.97 -14.75
CA MET A 161 -4.13 -11.70 -15.31
C MET A 161 -3.54 -12.69 -14.31
N LYS A 162 -2.99 -13.79 -14.86
CA LYS A 162 -2.13 -14.69 -14.12
C LYS A 162 -0.74 -14.07 -14.03
N PHE A 163 -0.08 -14.25 -12.89
CA PHE A 163 1.31 -13.83 -12.67
C PHE A 163 2.21 -14.42 -13.78
N SER A 164 2.86 -13.57 -14.56
CA SER A 164 3.76 -13.97 -15.65
C SER A 164 5.19 -13.54 -15.35
N LYS A 165 6.17 -14.29 -15.90
CA LYS A 165 7.59 -13.90 -15.85
C LYS A 165 7.86 -12.57 -16.54
N GLU A 166 7.02 -12.16 -17.48
CA GLU A 166 7.09 -10.85 -18.14
C GLU A 166 6.93 -9.68 -17.18
N THR A 167 6.27 -9.89 -16.01
CA THR A 167 6.13 -8.87 -14.97
C THR A 167 7.50 -8.35 -14.49
N PHE A 168 8.50 -9.23 -14.41
CA PHE A 168 9.86 -8.83 -14.01
C PHE A 168 10.58 -7.98 -15.07
N LEU A 169 10.31 -8.18 -16.34
CA LEU A 169 10.88 -7.38 -17.42
C LEU A 169 10.32 -5.96 -17.44
N VAL A 170 9.06 -5.82 -17.04
CA VAL A 170 8.36 -4.53 -16.98
C VAL A 170 8.78 -3.70 -15.76
N ILE A 171 9.41 -4.28 -14.73
CA ILE A 171 9.89 -3.54 -13.56
C ILE A 171 10.86 -2.43 -13.97
N GLY A 172 11.78 -2.68 -14.90
CA GLY A 172 12.72 -1.68 -15.41
C GLY A 172 12.02 -0.50 -16.10
N GLU A 173 11.02 -0.77 -16.93
CA GLU A 173 10.19 0.27 -17.54
C GLU A 173 9.40 1.05 -16.49
N PHE A 174 8.83 0.37 -15.51
CA PHE A 174 8.10 1.00 -14.42
C PHE A 174 8.99 2.01 -13.66
N PHE A 175 10.21 1.62 -13.26
CA PHE A 175 11.15 2.54 -12.61
C PHE A 175 11.53 3.73 -13.50
N ARG A 176 11.68 3.53 -14.79
CA ARG A 176 12.00 4.60 -15.75
C ARG A 176 10.92 5.70 -15.80
N PHE A 177 9.65 5.34 -15.59
CA PHE A 177 8.54 6.30 -15.56
C PHE A 177 8.21 6.79 -14.15
N ALA A 178 8.33 5.94 -13.15
CA ALA A 178 7.98 6.26 -11.77
C ALA A 178 8.99 7.22 -11.12
N VAL A 179 10.30 7.08 -11.41
CA VAL A 179 11.33 7.98 -10.86
C VAL A 179 11.16 9.42 -11.34
N PRO A 180 11.01 9.72 -12.65
CA PRO A 180 10.75 11.09 -13.10
C PRO A 180 9.41 11.65 -12.59
N ALA A 181 8.38 10.83 -12.50
CA ALA A 181 7.09 11.26 -11.95
C ALA A 181 7.21 11.66 -10.47
N ALA A 182 7.97 10.91 -9.69
CA ALA A 182 8.26 11.24 -8.29
C ALA A 182 9.09 12.54 -8.17
N VAL A 183 10.04 12.76 -9.07
CA VAL A 183 10.87 14.00 -9.08
C VAL A 183 10.07 15.22 -9.53
N MET A 184 9.06 15.08 -10.40
CA MET A 184 8.23 16.20 -10.85
C MET A 184 7.27 16.73 -9.79
N VAL A 185 6.94 15.93 -8.76
CA VAL A 185 6.00 16.33 -7.69
C VAL A 185 6.70 17.02 -6.52
N TRP A 186 8.05 16.96 -6.48
CA TRP A 186 8.92 17.75 -5.57
C TRP A 186 9.39 19.04 -6.23
#